data_5002bad8c2a794b8f268f84a6e4bf47f
#
_entry.id   5002bad8c2a794b8f268f84a6e4bf47f
#
_cell.length_a   1.000
_cell.length_b   1.000
_cell.length_c   1.000
_cell.angle_alpha   90.00
_cell.angle_beta   90.00
_cell.angle_gamma   90.00
#
_symmetry.space_group_name_H-M   'P 1'
#
loop_
_entity.id
_entity.type
_entity.pdbx_description
1 polymer ?
#
loop_
_entity_poly.entity_id
_entity_poly.type
_entity_poly.pdbx_seq_one_letter_code
_entity_poly.pdbx_strand_id
1 'polypeptide(L)'
;LRELKDKKNIKNSLLERKLLLAGRVAGLQLNTAFAPGTKEGATILVVEAKHKLISGNINFNNTQSEELGRQLGVLQTTINSPFGFGESLTMFGLARPTIKGMKGTGNAVTIRGGGLSFSYPLGDNGLISNFSYSESMTRPGGDITSLGIESNMKSGSLGLTYPLKLSANASWTVRGNLTWIDELQQTNT
;
A
#
# COMPACT_ATOMS: atom_id res chain seq x y z
N LEU A 1 5.58 2.07 -22.59
CA LEU A 1 5.86 3.22 -23.46
C LEU A 1 6.60 2.84 -24.75
N ARG A 2 7.36 1.74 -24.78
CA ARG A 2 8.08 1.30 -26.01
C ARG A 2 7.16 1.15 -27.22
N GLU A 3 5.93 0.72 -27.04
CA GLU A 3 4.93 0.56 -28.11
C GLU A 3 4.50 1.89 -28.75
N LEU A 4 4.78 3.02 -28.13
CA LEU A 4 4.43 4.35 -28.63
C LEU A 4 5.57 4.97 -29.47
N LYS A 5 6.77 4.39 -29.44
CA LYS A 5 7.91 4.89 -30.18
C LYS A 5 7.66 4.71 -31.68
N ASP A 6 7.91 5.75 -32.45
CA ASP A 6 7.82 5.78 -33.92
C ASP A 6 6.43 5.47 -34.52
N LYS A 7 5.37 5.42 -33.69
CA LYS A 7 4.00 5.25 -34.20
C LYS A 7 3.46 6.58 -34.75
N LYS A 8 2.87 6.50 -35.95
CA LYS A 8 2.12 7.60 -36.56
C LYS A 8 0.65 7.56 -36.09
N ASN A 9 0.03 8.72 -35.93
CA ASN A 9 -1.40 8.87 -35.60
C ASN A 9 -1.84 8.14 -34.31
N ILE A 10 -1.09 8.35 -33.22
CA ILE A 10 -1.45 7.81 -31.90
C ILE A 10 -2.72 8.52 -31.41
N LYS A 11 -3.75 7.76 -31.06
CA LYS A 11 -4.94 8.31 -30.40
C LYS A 11 -4.57 8.89 -29.03
N ASN A 12 -5.02 10.11 -28.74
CA ASN A 12 -4.75 10.76 -27.45
C ASN A 12 -5.18 9.90 -26.26
N SER A 13 -6.30 9.18 -26.36
CA SER A 13 -6.79 8.29 -25.31
C SER A 13 -5.85 7.11 -25.02
N LEU A 14 -5.18 6.58 -26.05
CA LEU A 14 -4.18 5.52 -25.88
C LEU A 14 -2.92 6.04 -25.19
N LEU A 15 -2.43 7.23 -25.66
CA LEU A 15 -1.27 7.88 -25.06
C LEU A 15 -1.50 8.20 -23.60
N GLU A 16 -2.63 8.84 -23.30
CA GLU A 16 -3.05 9.18 -21.94
C GLU A 16 -3.11 7.94 -21.04
N ARG A 17 -3.80 6.87 -21.49
CA ARG A 17 -3.89 5.63 -20.74
C ARG A 17 -2.51 5.04 -20.45
N LYS A 18 -1.61 4.99 -21.42
CA LYS A 18 -0.25 4.42 -21.24
C LYS A 18 0.61 5.28 -20.31
N LEU A 19 0.47 6.61 -20.34
CA LEU A 19 1.16 7.50 -19.41
C LEU A 19 0.63 7.34 -17.97
N LEU A 20 -0.68 7.25 -17.81
CA LEU A 20 -1.30 7.04 -16.51
C LEU A 20 -0.95 5.66 -15.92
N LEU A 21 -0.86 4.61 -16.75
CA LEU A 21 -0.40 3.30 -16.31
C LEU A 21 1.08 3.33 -15.89
N ALA A 22 1.92 4.01 -16.65
CA ALA A 22 3.33 4.18 -16.29
C ALA A 22 3.50 4.93 -14.96
N GLY A 23 2.69 5.95 -14.69
CA GLY A 23 2.68 6.67 -13.42
C GLY A 23 2.19 5.86 -12.21
N ARG A 24 1.58 4.68 -12.44
CA ARG A 24 1.17 3.75 -11.37
C ARG A 24 2.25 2.76 -10.96
N VAL A 25 3.38 2.75 -11.65
CA VAL A 25 4.52 1.91 -11.27
C VAL A 25 5.04 2.34 -9.90
N ALA A 26 5.25 1.36 -9.03
CA ALA A 26 5.65 1.62 -7.65
C ALA A 26 6.96 2.43 -7.58
N GLY A 27 6.93 3.52 -6.80
CA GLY A 27 8.08 4.42 -6.60
C GLY A 27 8.44 5.30 -7.78
N LEU A 28 7.71 5.24 -8.90
CA LEU A 28 8.00 6.01 -10.10
C LEU A 28 7.24 7.35 -10.08
N GLN A 29 7.97 8.43 -10.23
CA GLN A 29 7.43 9.78 -10.48
C GLN A 29 7.70 10.13 -11.93
N LEU A 30 6.66 10.49 -12.68
CA LEU A 30 6.73 10.86 -14.08
C LEU A 30 6.34 12.31 -14.27
N ASN A 31 7.22 13.07 -14.90
CA ASN A 31 6.92 14.38 -15.46
C ASN A 31 6.90 14.28 -16.98
N THR A 32 5.85 14.79 -17.59
CA THR A 32 5.68 14.72 -19.04
C THR A 32 5.51 16.11 -19.63
N ALA A 33 6.18 16.37 -20.72
CA ALA A 33 6.06 17.60 -21.50
C ALA A 33 6.01 17.29 -22.98
N PHE A 34 5.33 18.14 -23.75
CA PHE A 34 5.33 18.08 -25.20
C PHE A 34 6.23 19.17 -25.74
N ALA A 35 7.07 18.82 -26.71
CA ALA A 35 7.93 19.74 -27.44
C ALA A 35 7.68 19.64 -28.95
N PRO A 36 7.88 20.71 -29.72
CA PRO A 36 7.82 20.66 -31.17
C PRO A 36 8.80 19.63 -31.72
N GLY A 37 8.39 18.85 -32.68
CA GLY A 37 9.27 17.92 -33.39
C GLY A 37 10.09 18.62 -34.50
N THR A 38 11.06 17.91 -35.04
CA THR A 38 11.93 18.43 -36.13
C THR A 38 11.25 18.42 -37.49
N LYS A 39 10.13 17.69 -37.65
CA LYS A 39 9.32 17.66 -38.88
C LYS A 39 8.03 18.42 -38.62
N GLU A 40 7.51 19.06 -39.70
CA GLU A 40 6.22 19.75 -39.63
C GLU A 40 5.10 18.82 -39.16
N GLY A 41 4.32 19.26 -38.15
CA GLY A 41 3.27 18.47 -37.50
C GLY A 41 3.75 17.39 -36.56
N ALA A 42 5.04 17.19 -36.35
CA ALA A 42 5.58 16.24 -35.37
C ALA A 42 5.62 16.81 -33.96
N THR A 43 5.36 15.97 -32.98
CA THR A 43 5.45 16.30 -31.55
C THR A 43 6.35 15.29 -30.84
N ILE A 44 7.25 15.80 -30.02
CA ILE A 44 8.11 14.98 -29.15
C ILE A 44 7.48 14.93 -27.76
N LEU A 45 7.25 13.74 -27.24
CA LEU A 45 6.91 13.52 -25.85
C LEU A 45 8.20 13.37 -25.04
N VAL A 46 8.47 14.34 -24.18
CA VAL A 46 9.56 14.27 -23.20
C VAL A 46 9.02 13.66 -21.92
N VAL A 47 9.66 12.60 -21.47
CA VAL A 47 9.30 11.90 -20.22
C VAL A 47 10.50 11.91 -19.29
N GLU A 48 10.39 12.63 -18.18
CA GLU A 48 11.35 12.58 -17.10
C GLU A 48 10.84 11.60 -16.05
N ALA A 49 11.65 10.62 -15.67
CA ALA A 49 11.30 9.59 -14.70
C ALA A 49 12.27 9.62 -13.52
N LYS A 50 11.72 9.73 -12.30
CA LYS A 50 12.48 9.59 -11.06
C LYS A 50 11.96 8.39 -10.30
N HIS A 51 12.84 7.47 -9.92
CA HIS A 51 12.48 6.26 -9.17
C HIS A 51 13.00 6.35 -7.74
N LYS A 52 12.10 6.11 -6.77
CA LYS A 52 12.41 6.02 -5.36
C LYS A 52 12.31 4.56 -4.92
N LEU A 53 13.45 3.90 -4.74
CA LEU A 53 13.51 2.48 -4.40
C LEU A 53 12.87 2.17 -3.05
N ILE A 54 13.11 3.00 -2.02
CA ILE A 54 12.59 2.78 -0.67
C ILE A 54 11.78 4.01 -0.25
N SER A 55 10.61 3.76 0.28
CA SER A 55 9.77 4.76 0.94
C SER A 55 9.26 4.21 2.26
N GLY A 56 8.96 5.09 3.21
CA GLY A 56 8.44 4.66 4.50
C GLY A 56 7.79 5.82 5.24
N ASN A 57 7.00 5.47 6.23
CA ASN A 57 6.42 6.40 7.17
C ASN A 57 6.43 5.82 8.58
N ILE A 58 6.42 6.71 9.56
CA ILE A 58 6.18 6.40 10.95
C ILE A 58 4.98 7.22 11.37
N ASN A 59 3.97 6.57 11.92
CA ASN A 59 2.80 7.21 12.48
C ASN A 59 2.73 6.91 13.98
N PHE A 60 2.38 7.92 14.76
CA PHE A 60 2.18 7.80 16.18
C PHE A 60 0.88 8.51 16.53
N ASN A 61 -0.04 7.81 17.19
CA ASN A 61 -1.31 8.38 17.61
C ASN A 61 -1.69 7.94 19.03
N ASN A 62 -2.62 8.67 19.64
CA ASN A 62 -3.16 8.42 20.96
C ASN A 62 -4.70 8.33 20.97
N THR A 63 -5.26 7.86 19.88
CA THR A 63 -6.72 7.80 19.65
C THR A 63 -7.36 6.48 20.06
N GLN A 64 -6.56 5.53 20.54
CA GLN A 64 -7.07 4.25 21.03
C GLN A 64 -7.84 4.42 22.34
N SER A 65 -8.72 3.44 22.66
CA SER A 65 -9.41 3.40 23.94
C SER A 65 -8.42 3.22 25.11
N GLU A 66 -8.88 3.51 26.33
CA GLU A 66 -8.06 3.36 27.53
C GLU A 66 -7.64 1.91 27.78
N GLU A 67 -8.56 0.98 27.53
CA GLU A 67 -8.32 -0.48 27.64
C GLU A 67 -7.27 -0.96 26.65
N LEU A 68 -7.12 -0.29 25.53
CA LEU A 68 -6.08 -0.53 24.52
C LEU A 68 -4.82 0.33 24.72
N GLY A 69 -4.79 1.16 25.78
CA GLY A 69 -3.62 1.92 26.20
C GLY A 69 -3.38 3.21 25.43
N ARG A 70 -4.41 3.77 24.78
CA ARG A 70 -4.46 5.07 24.08
C ARG A 70 -3.42 5.28 22.98
N GLN A 71 -2.23 4.70 23.07
CA GLN A 71 -1.08 4.99 22.20
C GLN A 71 -0.81 3.84 21.24
N LEU A 72 -0.58 4.18 19.98
CA LEU A 72 -0.20 3.23 18.94
C LEU A 72 0.88 3.83 18.05
N GLY A 73 1.97 3.12 17.89
CA GLY A 73 3.01 3.40 16.90
C GLY A 73 2.88 2.44 15.71
N VAL A 74 2.99 2.96 14.50
CA VAL A 74 3.00 2.19 13.26
C VAL A 74 4.21 2.61 12.44
N LEU A 75 5.03 1.64 12.09
CA LEU A 75 6.12 1.79 11.13
C LEU A 75 5.74 1.05 9.84
N GLN A 76 5.91 1.71 8.72
CA GLN A 76 5.70 1.11 7.40
C GLN A 76 6.88 1.42 6.49
N THR A 77 7.33 0.42 5.75
CA THR A 77 8.39 0.54 4.75
C THR A 77 7.93 -0.16 3.47
N THR A 78 8.14 0.50 2.35
CA THR A 78 7.85 -0.06 1.01
C THR A 78 9.12 -0.05 0.18
N ILE A 79 9.44 -1.20 -0.39
CA ILE A 79 10.47 -1.37 -1.41
C ILE A 79 9.75 -1.37 -2.76
N ASN A 80 10.10 -0.40 -3.60
CA ASN A 80 9.43 -0.14 -4.86
C ASN A 80 10.26 -0.69 -6.01
N SER A 81 9.68 -1.57 -6.79
CA SER A 81 10.26 -2.14 -8.01
C SER A 81 11.70 -2.63 -7.87
N PRO A 82 12.02 -3.47 -6.85
CA PRO A 82 13.38 -3.96 -6.63
C PRO A 82 13.94 -4.76 -7.82
N PHE A 83 13.09 -5.44 -8.56
CA PHE A 83 13.47 -6.22 -9.75
C PHE A 83 13.19 -5.51 -11.07
N GLY A 84 12.62 -4.30 -11.05
CA GLY A 84 12.37 -3.50 -12.25
C GLY A 84 11.07 -3.84 -13.01
N PHE A 85 10.19 -4.67 -12.45
CA PHE A 85 8.91 -5.05 -13.08
C PHE A 85 7.72 -4.18 -12.62
N GLY A 86 7.97 -3.20 -11.75
CA GLY A 86 6.92 -2.33 -11.20
C GLY A 86 6.21 -2.90 -9.98
N GLU A 87 6.74 -3.95 -9.41
CA GLU A 87 6.28 -4.60 -8.18
C GLU A 87 6.54 -3.73 -6.93
N SER A 88 5.84 -4.03 -5.84
CA SER A 88 6.14 -3.42 -4.55
C SER A 88 6.00 -4.42 -3.40
N LEU A 89 6.91 -4.33 -2.46
CA LEU A 89 6.85 -5.04 -1.19
C LEU A 89 6.72 -4.04 -0.06
N THR A 90 5.58 -4.07 0.62
CA THR A 90 5.32 -3.25 1.80
C THR A 90 5.37 -4.12 3.05
N MET A 91 6.12 -3.69 4.04
CA MET A 91 6.17 -4.28 5.37
C MET A 91 5.69 -3.25 6.37
N PHE A 92 4.92 -3.68 7.35
CA PHE A 92 4.52 -2.82 8.44
C PHE A 92 4.62 -3.54 9.77
N GLY A 93 4.88 -2.76 10.81
CA GLY A 93 4.82 -3.20 12.20
C GLY A 93 4.03 -2.18 13.00
N LEU A 94 3.23 -2.66 13.93
CA LEU A 94 2.51 -1.84 14.88
C LEU A 94 2.77 -2.35 16.30
N ALA A 95 2.91 -1.41 17.22
CA ALA A 95 3.06 -1.74 18.62
C ALA A 95 2.61 -0.57 19.49
N ARG A 96 2.17 -0.91 20.69
CA ARG A 96 2.02 0.08 21.73
C ARG A 96 3.38 0.42 22.32
N PRO A 97 3.86 1.67 22.23
CA PRO A 97 5.08 2.05 22.88
C PRO A 97 4.87 2.18 24.41
N THR A 98 5.81 1.64 25.17
CA THR A 98 5.84 1.84 26.62
C THR A 98 6.75 3.03 26.93
N ILE A 99 6.14 4.19 27.16
CA ILE A 99 6.90 5.41 27.51
C ILE A 99 6.74 5.66 29.01
N LYS A 100 7.87 5.60 29.76
CA LYS A 100 7.88 5.93 31.19
C LYS A 100 7.36 7.35 31.41
N GLY A 101 6.40 7.50 32.32
CA GLY A 101 5.84 8.80 32.73
C GLY A 101 4.59 9.26 31.97
N MET A 102 4.12 8.56 30.94
CA MET A 102 2.81 8.82 30.34
C MET A 102 1.68 8.18 31.15
N LYS A 103 0.73 9.00 31.61
CA LYS A 103 -0.48 8.51 32.27
C LYS A 103 -1.31 7.66 31.29
N GLY A 104 -1.85 6.55 31.75
CA GLY A 104 -2.67 5.63 30.94
C GLY A 104 -1.93 4.38 30.45
N THR A 105 -0.69 4.19 30.89
CA THR A 105 0.10 2.99 30.59
C THR A 105 -0.05 1.94 31.70
N GLY A 106 -1.22 1.36 31.84
CA GLY A 106 -1.35 0.12 32.64
C GLY A 106 -0.43 -0.96 32.08
N ASN A 107 0.32 -1.65 32.95
CA ASN A 107 1.32 -2.65 32.54
C ASN A 107 0.74 -3.90 31.84
N ALA A 108 -0.58 -4.03 31.81
CA ALA A 108 -1.28 -5.21 31.28
C ALA A 108 -1.65 -5.15 29.81
N VAL A 109 -1.63 -3.95 29.17
CA VAL A 109 -2.09 -3.80 27.78
C VAL A 109 -0.99 -4.19 26.79
N THR A 110 -1.32 -5.06 25.87
CA THR A 110 -0.44 -5.40 24.75
C THR A 110 -1.20 -5.24 23.44
N ILE A 111 -0.67 -4.40 22.56
CA ILE A 111 -1.04 -4.38 21.14
C ILE A 111 0.26 -4.47 20.36
N ARG A 112 0.38 -5.49 19.56
CA ARG A 112 1.50 -5.67 18.63
C ARG A 112 1.03 -6.42 17.41
N GLY A 113 1.63 -6.13 16.29
CA GLY A 113 1.34 -6.84 15.06
C GLY A 113 2.27 -6.40 13.96
N GLY A 114 2.14 -7.08 12.86
CA GLY A 114 2.88 -6.73 11.67
C GLY A 114 2.40 -7.54 10.47
N GLY A 115 2.87 -7.17 9.33
CA GLY A 115 2.50 -7.87 8.12
C GLY A 115 3.31 -7.40 6.94
N LEU A 116 3.03 -8.07 5.85
CA LEU A 116 3.60 -7.75 4.55
C LEU A 116 2.51 -7.73 3.48
N SER A 117 2.71 -6.92 2.46
CA SER A 117 1.91 -6.97 1.24
C SER A 117 2.82 -6.89 0.02
N PHE A 118 2.48 -7.65 -0.98
CA PHE A 118 3.20 -7.71 -2.23
C PHE A 118 2.23 -7.40 -3.36
N SER A 119 2.60 -6.47 -4.24
CA SER A 119 1.84 -6.13 -5.44
C SER A 119 2.72 -6.38 -6.66
N TYR A 120 2.16 -7.04 -7.66
CA TYR A 120 2.86 -7.35 -8.89
C TYR A 120 1.99 -7.05 -10.11
N PRO A 121 2.46 -6.21 -11.06
CA PRO A 121 1.74 -5.93 -12.29
C PRO A 121 1.82 -7.14 -13.23
N LEU A 122 0.65 -7.56 -13.72
CA LEU A 122 0.51 -8.65 -14.66
C LEU A 122 0.33 -8.09 -16.08
N GLY A 123 1.42 -8.04 -16.83
CA GLY A 123 1.44 -7.49 -18.19
C GLY A 123 1.31 -5.95 -18.25
N ASP A 124 0.99 -5.42 -19.43
CA ASP A 124 1.07 -3.98 -19.76
C ASP A 124 -0.29 -3.25 -19.74
N ASN A 125 -1.35 -3.96 -19.36
CA ASN A 125 -2.72 -3.43 -19.39
C ASN A 125 -3.20 -2.86 -18.06
N GLY A 126 -2.35 -2.91 -17.00
CA GLY A 126 -2.63 -2.38 -15.68
C GLY A 126 -3.35 -3.37 -14.75
N LEU A 127 -3.38 -4.66 -15.09
CA LEU A 127 -3.78 -5.70 -14.14
C LEU A 127 -2.70 -5.85 -13.07
N ILE A 128 -3.11 -5.84 -11.79
CA ILE A 128 -2.21 -5.97 -10.65
C ILE A 128 -2.72 -7.11 -9.79
N SER A 129 -1.84 -8.04 -9.45
CA SER A 129 -2.07 -9.01 -8.39
C SER A 129 -1.58 -8.45 -7.06
N ASN A 130 -2.32 -8.72 -6.00
CA ASN A 130 -2.02 -8.28 -4.64
C ASN A 130 -2.07 -9.49 -3.72
N PHE A 131 -1.07 -9.62 -2.89
CA PHE A 131 -1.01 -10.57 -1.79
C PHE A 131 -0.76 -9.81 -0.50
N SER A 132 -1.41 -10.19 0.59
CA SER A 132 -1.09 -9.66 1.91
C SER A 132 -1.22 -10.74 2.98
N TYR A 133 -0.39 -10.60 4.02
CA TYR A 133 -0.44 -11.40 5.22
C TYR A 133 -0.15 -10.51 6.42
N SER A 134 -0.91 -10.68 7.51
CA SER A 134 -0.68 -9.97 8.76
C SER A 134 -1.04 -10.82 9.97
N GLU A 135 -0.31 -10.58 11.04
CA GLU A 135 -0.60 -11.13 12.37
C GLU A 135 -0.70 -9.99 13.38
N SER A 136 -1.62 -10.11 14.30
CA SER A 136 -1.74 -9.17 15.42
C SER A 136 -2.16 -9.88 16.69
N MET A 137 -1.67 -9.38 17.81
CA MET A 137 -1.99 -9.81 19.15
C MET A 137 -2.49 -8.61 19.94
N THR A 138 -3.63 -8.78 20.59
CA THR A 138 -4.22 -7.74 21.42
C THR A 138 -4.57 -8.34 22.77
N ARG A 139 -4.08 -7.70 23.84
CA ARG A 139 -4.45 -7.99 25.23
C ARG A 139 -4.91 -6.68 25.85
N PRO A 140 -6.21 -6.48 26.03
CA PRO A 140 -6.74 -5.30 26.68
C PRO A 140 -6.34 -5.25 28.16
N GLY A 141 -6.30 -4.05 28.71
CA GLY A 141 -5.99 -3.78 30.10
C GLY A 141 -7.10 -3.00 30.80
N GLY A 142 -6.74 -2.21 31.82
CA GLY A 142 -7.69 -1.43 32.58
C GLY A 142 -8.66 -2.30 33.39
N ASP A 143 -9.92 -1.90 33.45
CA ASP A 143 -10.96 -2.56 34.26
C ASP A 143 -11.28 -3.99 33.79
N ILE A 144 -10.97 -4.32 32.52
CA ILE A 144 -11.21 -5.64 31.95
C ILE A 144 -9.99 -6.59 32.02
N THR A 145 -8.90 -6.15 32.65
CA THR A 145 -7.69 -6.97 32.83
C THR A 145 -8.00 -8.30 33.54
N SER A 146 -8.93 -8.26 34.52
CA SER A 146 -9.33 -9.44 35.30
C SER A 146 -10.00 -10.54 34.44
N LEU A 147 -10.53 -10.18 33.27
CA LEU A 147 -11.13 -11.15 32.34
C LEU A 147 -10.07 -11.94 31.56
N GLY A 148 -8.80 -11.55 31.61
CA GLY A 148 -7.70 -12.24 30.95
C GLY A 148 -7.90 -12.42 29.46
N ILE A 149 -8.57 -11.47 28.79
CA ILE A 149 -8.88 -11.55 27.36
C ILE A 149 -7.59 -11.38 26.54
N GLU A 150 -7.37 -12.32 25.64
CA GLU A 150 -6.31 -12.26 24.63
C GLU A 150 -6.88 -12.63 23.26
N SER A 151 -6.67 -11.79 22.26
CA SER A 151 -7.03 -12.07 20.87
C SER A 151 -5.77 -12.13 20.02
N ASN A 152 -5.62 -13.23 19.30
CA ASN A 152 -4.60 -13.46 18.29
C ASN A 152 -5.29 -13.61 16.94
N MET A 153 -5.02 -12.68 16.03
CA MET A 153 -5.61 -12.66 14.69
C MET A 153 -4.54 -12.84 13.63
N LYS A 154 -4.79 -13.76 12.72
CA LYS A 154 -4.02 -13.94 11.48
C LYS A 154 -4.93 -13.67 10.30
N SER A 155 -4.47 -12.92 9.34
CA SER A 155 -5.23 -12.69 8.12
C SER A 155 -4.34 -12.73 6.90
N GLY A 156 -4.92 -13.22 5.82
CA GLY A 156 -4.26 -13.17 4.53
C GLY A 156 -5.26 -12.86 3.44
N SER A 157 -4.79 -12.24 2.37
CA SER A 157 -5.62 -11.98 1.21
C SER A 157 -4.86 -12.14 -0.09
N LEU A 158 -5.59 -12.55 -1.11
CA LEU A 158 -5.15 -12.59 -2.50
C LEU A 158 -6.16 -11.83 -3.33
N GLY A 159 -5.70 -10.92 -4.17
CA GLY A 159 -6.58 -10.06 -4.95
C GLY A 159 -6.06 -9.73 -6.32
N LEU A 160 -6.98 -9.30 -7.17
CA LEU A 160 -6.71 -8.75 -8.49
C LEU A 160 -7.36 -7.38 -8.60
N THR A 161 -6.65 -6.45 -9.21
CA THR A 161 -7.12 -5.09 -9.46
C THR A 161 -6.93 -4.75 -10.92
N TYR A 162 -7.99 -4.31 -11.61
CA TYR A 162 -7.93 -3.96 -13.02
C TYR A 162 -8.61 -2.62 -13.32
N PRO A 163 -7.92 -1.67 -13.98
CA PRO A 163 -8.52 -0.41 -14.40
C PRO A 163 -9.29 -0.60 -15.70
N LEU A 164 -10.61 -0.67 -15.62
CA LEU A 164 -11.49 -0.75 -16.79
C LEU A 164 -11.39 0.51 -17.64
N LYS A 165 -11.47 1.68 -17.01
CA LYS A 165 -11.28 2.99 -17.64
C LYS A 165 -10.22 3.76 -16.89
N LEU A 166 -9.30 4.35 -17.64
CA LEU A 166 -8.25 5.17 -17.07
C LEU A 166 -7.99 6.36 -17.99
N SER A 167 -8.41 7.52 -17.57
CA SER A 167 -8.22 8.82 -18.24
C SER A 167 -8.02 9.91 -17.20
N ALA A 168 -7.57 11.11 -17.59
CA ALA A 168 -7.39 12.26 -16.69
C ALA A 168 -8.68 12.62 -15.94
N ASN A 169 -9.84 12.47 -16.61
CA ASN A 169 -11.13 12.91 -16.06
C ASN A 169 -11.94 11.77 -15.43
N ALA A 170 -11.58 10.50 -15.65
CA ALA A 170 -12.34 9.36 -15.13
C ALA A 170 -11.46 8.13 -14.94
N SER A 171 -11.60 7.48 -13.78
CA SER A 171 -10.94 6.21 -13.48
C SER A 171 -11.96 5.24 -12.89
N TRP A 172 -12.16 4.11 -13.58
CA TRP A 172 -12.99 3.01 -13.09
C TRP A 172 -12.13 1.79 -12.88
N THR A 173 -12.15 1.25 -11.67
CA THR A 173 -11.33 0.12 -11.31
C THR A 173 -12.19 -0.97 -10.69
N VAL A 174 -12.02 -2.19 -11.16
CA VAL A 174 -12.60 -3.39 -10.54
C VAL A 174 -11.54 -4.05 -9.68
N ARG A 175 -11.95 -4.49 -8.49
CA ARG A 175 -11.11 -5.24 -7.57
C ARG A 175 -11.87 -6.46 -7.07
N GLY A 176 -11.21 -7.61 -7.10
CA GLY A 176 -11.67 -8.85 -6.47
C GLY A 176 -10.64 -9.31 -5.45
N ASN A 177 -11.10 -9.68 -4.25
CA ASN A 177 -10.24 -10.22 -3.18
C ASN A 177 -10.85 -11.47 -2.60
N LEU A 178 -9.98 -12.44 -2.30
CA LEU A 178 -10.24 -13.55 -1.38
C LEU A 178 -9.48 -13.24 -0.10
N THR A 179 -10.19 -13.29 1.03
CA THR A 179 -9.60 -13.02 2.34
C THR A 179 -9.92 -14.18 3.26
N TRP A 180 -8.94 -14.64 4.00
CA TRP A 180 -9.12 -15.58 5.10
C TRP A 180 -8.69 -14.92 6.40
N ILE A 181 -9.40 -15.21 7.47
CA ILE A 181 -9.13 -14.69 8.81
C ILE A 181 -9.21 -15.88 9.75
N ASP A 182 -8.22 -16.00 10.60
CA ASP A 182 -8.17 -16.93 11.72
C ASP A 182 -8.01 -16.11 13.00
N GLU A 183 -8.97 -16.19 13.88
CA GLU A 183 -8.97 -15.47 15.15
C GLU A 183 -9.15 -16.43 16.30
N LEU A 184 -8.18 -16.46 17.20
CA LEU A 184 -8.23 -17.18 18.45
C LEU A 184 -8.40 -16.18 19.59
N GLN A 185 -9.57 -16.21 20.23
CA GLN A 185 -9.83 -15.44 21.44
C GLN A 185 -9.81 -16.37 22.64
N GLN A 186 -9.03 -16.03 23.65
CA GLN A 186 -8.93 -16.75 24.92
C GLN A 186 -9.35 -15.84 26.06
N THR A 187 -10.02 -16.42 27.04
CA THR A 187 -10.39 -15.75 28.30
C THR A 187 -9.89 -16.62 29.41
N ASN A 188 -9.01 -16.14 30.26
CA ASN A 188 -8.55 -16.84 31.44
C ASN A 188 -9.48 -16.44 32.59
N THR A 189 -10.46 -17.27 32.85
CA THR A 189 -11.26 -17.21 34.10
C THR A 189 -10.59 -17.96 35.23
#